data_5f3b799948ae14da8a4914eb2d338c3f
#
_entry.id   5f3b799948ae14da8a4914eb2d338c3f
#
_cell.length_a   1.000
_cell.length_b   1.000
_cell.length_c   1.000
_cell.angle_alpha   90.00
_cell.angle_beta   90.00
_cell.angle_gamma   90.00
#
_symmetry.space_group_name_H-M   'P 1'
#
loop_
_entity.id
_entity.type
_entity.pdbx_description
1 polymer ?
#
loop_
_entity_poly.entity_id
_entity_poly.type
_entity_poly.pdbx_seq_one_letter_code
_entity_poly.pdbx_strand_id
1 'polypeptide(L)'
;MNVRFVVRGSLLALMAVLAALAAVLFFTERGRQLLSLAPEVPAVPVITALRGPLPNSPGGLIEWSQYAGGVYHPVGRGFLFRLPDGQAVGVTTAHSLSFEVQPPLQNIALALHEQTDPVIQFDVLRGEPGKARTGEDMTVDYVLLKVPTGAALDPALILDPDPRGLPQAGERVVLYSTMNDQARRFAGSVLTVDPTAVWVVMDEAFEPSGLSGSPFISQRTGKVIGMAIATTRRGGKVLLGLHPIGSLVEKALSAQAFPKISDYRR
;
A
#
# COMPACT_ATOMS: atom_id res chain seq x y z
N MET A 1 -20.11 -59.54 26.08
CA MET A 1 -20.31 -58.84 24.80
C MET A 1 -19.43 -57.56 24.86
N ASN A 2 -18.41 -57.47 23.99
CA ASN A 2 -17.28 -56.51 24.16
C ASN A 2 -17.67 -55.08 23.75
N VAL A 3 -17.97 -54.21 24.68
CA VAL A 3 -18.28 -52.79 24.50
C VAL A 3 -17.15 -52.05 23.72
N ARG A 4 -15.91 -52.53 23.81
CA ARG A 4 -14.75 -51.94 23.08
C ARG A 4 -14.81 -52.09 21.56
N PHE A 5 -15.54 -53.06 21.02
CA PHE A 5 -15.69 -53.25 19.55
C PHE A 5 -16.73 -52.31 18.95
N VAL A 6 -17.79 -52.00 19.68
CA VAL A 6 -18.85 -51.08 19.21
C VAL A 6 -18.36 -49.64 19.14
N VAL A 7 -17.58 -49.21 20.14
CA VAL A 7 -17.03 -47.82 20.16
C VAL A 7 -16.02 -47.58 19.03
N ARG A 8 -15.18 -48.57 18.70
CA ARG A 8 -14.24 -48.46 17.58
C ARG A 8 -14.92 -48.40 16.21
N GLY A 9 -15.99 -49.17 16.02
CA GLY A 9 -16.76 -49.13 14.74
C GLY A 9 -17.46 -47.79 14.56
N SER A 10 -18.03 -47.21 15.61
CA SER A 10 -18.69 -45.90 15.54
C SER A 10 -17.72 -44.73 15.27
N LEU A 11 -16.51 -44.82 15.83
CA LEU A 11 -15.50 -43.76 15.61
C LEU A 11 -14.97 -43.79 14.16
N LEU A 12 -14.75 -44.98 13.61
CA LEU A 12 -14.33 -45.15 12.21
C LEU A 12 -15.41 -44.69 11.22
N ALA A 13 -16.68 -45.00 11.51
CA ALA A 13 -17.80 -44.52 10.68
C ALA A 13 -17.93 -42.98 10.72
N LEU A 14 -17.74 -42.34 11.88
CA LEU A 14 -17.76 -40.89 12.02
C LEU A 14 -16.60 -40.24 11.25
N MET A 15 -15.40 -40.79 11.35
CA MET A 15 -14.23 -40.32 10.61
C MET A 15 -14.42 -40.43 9.08
N ALA A 16 -15.02 -41.52 8.61
CA ALA A 16 -15.33 -41.70 7.17
C ALA A 16 -16.38 -40.68 6.68
N VAL A 17 -17.41 -40.40 7.48
CA VAL A 17 -18.41 -39.38 7.17
C VAL A 17 -17.78 -37.97 7.12
N LEU A 18 -16.95 -37.64 8.10
CA LEU A 18 -16.25 -36.34 8.14
C LEU A 18 -15.27 -36.19 6.96
N ALA A 19 -14.55 -37.26 6.59
CA ALA A 19 -13.67 -37.26 5.42
C ALA A 19 -14.44 -37.11 4.12
N ALA A 20 -15.60 -37.76 3.97
CA ALA A 20 -16.46 -37.60 2.81
C ALA A 20 -17.07 -36.19 2.72
N LEU A 21 -17.48 -35.62 3.85
CA LEU A 21 -17.98 -34.24 3.91
C LEU A 21 -16.87 -33.24 3.53
N ALA A 22 -15.67 -33.42 4.06
CA ALA A 22 -14.51 -32.60 3.70
C ALA A 22 -14.19 -32.71 2.20
N ALA A 23 -14.22 -33.95 1.63
CA ALA A 23 -14.01 -34.15 0.20
C ALA A 23 -15.08 -33.42 -0.63
N VAL A 24 -16.37 -33.50 -0.26
CA VAL A 24 -17.45 -32.78 -0.95
C VAL A 24 -17.24 -31.27 -0.86
N LEU A 25 -16.85 -30.74 0.29
CA LEU A 25 -16.60 -29.31 0.50
C LEU A 25 -15.39 -28.81 -0.28
N PHE A 26 -14.31 -29.59 -0.39
CA PHE A 26 -13.08 -29.17 -1.07
C PHE A 26 -13.07 -29.46 -2.57
N PHE A 27 -13.72 -30.51 -3.03
CA PHE A 27 -13.61 -30.97 -4.43
C PHE A 27 -14.83 -30.67 -5.31
N THR A 28 -15.96 -30.24 -4.76
CA THR A 28 -17.10 -29.79 -5.59
C THR A 28 -17.13 -28.27 -5.75
N GLU A 29 -17.57 -27.80 -6.92
CA GLU A 29 -17.76 -26.35 -7.13
C GLU A 29 -18.72 -25.73 -6.11
N ARG A 30 -19.80 -26.41 -5.75
CA ARG A 30 -20.72 -25.98 -4.70
C ARG A 30 -20.09 -25.94 -3.31
N GLY A 31 -19.26 -26.92 -2.99
CA GLY A 31 -18.53 -26.93 -1.73
C GLY A 31 -17.51 -25.80 -1.65
N ARG A 32 -16.81 -25.52 -2.77
CA ARG A 32 -15.91 -24.35 -2.86
C ARG A 32 -16.66 -23.03 -2.77
N GLN A 33 -17.85 -22.92 -3.33
CA GLN A 33 -18.72 -21.74 -3.18
C GLN A 33 -19.22 -21.57 -1.74
N LEU A 34 -19.52 -22.65 -1.02
CA LEU A 34 -19.92 -22.58 0.40
C LEU A 34 -18.73 -22.23 1.31
N LEU A 35 -17.50 -22.65 0.96
CA LEU A 35 -16.27 -22.25 1.66
C LEU A 35 -15.79 -20.85 1.26
N SER A 36 -16.19 -20.33 0.10
CA SER A 36 -15.98 -18.93 -0.30
C SER A 36 -17.03 -18.01 0.31
N LEU A 37 -17.27 -18.13 1.60
CA LEU A 37 -18.10 -17.20 2.39
C LEU A 37 -17.45 -15.81 2.57
N ALA A 38 -16.39 -15.50 1.83
CA ALA A 38 -15.96 -14.13 1.69
C ALA A 38 -17.09 -13.37 0.95
N PRO A 39 -17.69 -12.35 1.57
CA PRO A 39 -18.74 -11.59 0.93
C PRO A 39 -18.25 -11.09 -0.43
N GLU A 40 -19.04 -11.27 -1.46
CA GLU A 40 -18.74 -10.82 -2.80
C GLU A 40 -18.42 -9.32 -2.78
N VAL A 41 -17.39 -8.91 -3.54
CA VAL A 41 -17.09 -7.48 -3.65
C VAL A 41 -18.29 -6.83 -4.35
N PRO A 42 -18.95 -5.83 -3.72
CA PRO A 42 -20.09 -5.16 -4.34
C PRO A 42 -19.75 -4.65 -5.73
N ALA A 43 -20.66 -4.78 -6.68
CA ALA A 43 -20.50 -4.16 -7.98
C ALA A 43 -20.49 -2.64 -7.80
N VAL A 44 -19.35 -2.01 -8.09
CA VAL A 44 -19.20 -0.55 -8.01
C VAL A 44 -19.53 0.03 -9.38
N PRO A 45 -20.48 0.97 -9.50
CA PRO A 45 -20.73 1.67 -10.76
C PRO A 45 -19.43 2.36 -11.20
N VAL A 46 -18.93 2.03 -12.39
CA VAL A 46 -17.72 2.65 -12.92
C VAL A 46 -18.07 4.05 -13.42
N ILE A 47 -17.48 5.06 -12.82
CA ILE A 47 -17.61 6.44 -13.30
C ILE A 47 -16.67 6.62 -14.49
N THR A 48 -17.22 6.55 -15.69
CA THR A 48 -16.56 6.89 -16.96
C THR A 48 -16.57 8.40 -17.20
N ALA A 49 -16.00 9.17 -16.30
CA ALA A 49 -15.87 10.61 -16.50
C ALA A 49 -14.64 10.95 -17.36
N LEU A 50 -14.60 12.17 -17.86
CA LEU A 50 -13.49 12.75 -18.63
C LEU A 50 -12.13 12.36 -18.03
N ARG A 51 -11.30 11.70 -18.81
CA ARG A 51 -9.97 11.29 -18.40
C ARG A 51 -9.03 12.50 -18.47
N GLY A 52 -8.49 12.90 -17.32
CA GLY A 52 -7.33 13.78 -17.32
C GLY A 52 -6.10 13.04 -17.86
N PRO A 53 -5.09 13.76 -18.39
CA PRO A 53 -3.83 13.13 -18.78
C PRO A 53 -3.16 12.51 -17.54
N LEU A 54 -2.80 11.23 -17.66
CA LEU A 54 -2.02 10.56 -16.62
C LEU A 54 -0.59 11.11 -16.64
N PRO A 55 0.04 11.32 -15.47
CA PRO A 55 1.42 11.80 -15.41
C PRO A 55 2.37 10.81 -16.10
N ASN A 56 3.30 11.34 -16.87
CA ASN A 56 4.39 10.56 -17.44
C ASN A 56 5.51 10.44 -16.40
N SER A 57 5.22 9.75 -15.32
CA SER A 57 6.13 9.53 -14.20
C SER A 57 6.27 8.04 -13.95
N PRO A 58 7.40 7.55 -13.50
CA PRO A 58 7.54 6.20 -12.97
C PRO A 58 6.67 5.99 -11.71
N GLY A 59 6.37 7.06 -10.98
CA GLY A 59 5.43 7.10 -9.87
C GLY A 59 5.94 6.45 -8.60
N GLY A 60 5.77 5.17 -8.43
CA GLY A 60 6.24 4.45 -7.24
C GLY A 60 7.73 4.14 -7.34
N LEU A 61 8.54 4.92 -6.66
CA LEU A 61 9.97 4.72 -6.53
C LEU A 61 10.26 3.60 -5.52
N ILE A 62 11.38 2.90 -5.70
CA ILE A 62 11.84 1.89 -4.76
C ILE A 62 12.37 2.60 -3.52
N GLU A 63 11.83 2.23 -2.36
CA GLU A 63 12.29 2.69 -1.07
C GLU A 63 13.45 1.83 -0.59
N TRP A 64 14.53 2.48 -0.22
CA TRP A 64 15.72 1.86 0.35
C TRP A 64 15.96 2.39 1.75
N SER A 65 16.22 1.51 2.68
CA SER A 65 16.64 1.86 4.04
C SER A 65 18.11 1.50 4.28
N GLN A 66 18.84 2.37 4.97
CA GLN A 66 20.21 2.15 5.42
C GLN A 66 20.27 2.26 6.93
N TYR A 67 20.66 1.18 7.58
CA TYR A 67 20.94 1.13 9.02
C TYR A 67 22.44 1.37 9.30
N ALA A 68 22.77 1.83 10.51
CA ALA A 68 24.14 2.20 10.85
C ALA A 68 25.13 1.05 10.60
N GLY A 69 26.21 1.37 9.87
CA GLY A 69 27.24 0.40 9.49
C GLY A 69 26.83 -0.58 8.39
N GLY A 70 25.63 -0.46 7.82
CA GLY A 70 25.11 -1.34 6.78
C GLY A 70 25.07 -0.71 5.39
N VAL A 71 24.65 -1.53 4.42
CA VAL A 71 24.35 -1.11 3.07
C VAL A 71 22.86 -0.78 2.94
N TYR A 72 22.47 -0.17 1.83
CA TYR A 72 21.05 0.03 1.50
C TYR A 72 20.35 -1.29 1.19
N HIS A 73 19.14 -1.44 1.70
CA HIS A 73 18.24 -2.57 1.44
C HIS A 73 16.89 -2.08 0.90
N PRO A 74 16.36 -2.64 -0.19
CA PRO A 74 15.03 -2.32 -0.66
C PRO A 74 13.99 -2.86 0.34
N VAL A 75 13.05 -2.02 0.75
CA VAL A 75 12.07 -2.37 1.80
C VAL A 75 10.63 -2.13 1.41
N GLY A 76 10.37 -1.21 0.47
CA GLY A 76 9.03 -0.82 0.06
C GLY A 76 9.03 0.06 -1.17
N ARG A 77 8.07 0.95 -1.21
CA ARG A 77 7.93 2.00 -2.23
C ARG A 77 7.68 3.35 -1.56
N GLY A 78 7.94 4.40 -2.33
CA GLY A 78 7.63 5.75 -1.94
C GLY A 78 7.45 6.63 -3.17
N PHE A 79 7.08 7.86 -2.97
CA PHE A 79 6.99 8.85 -4.04
C PHE A 79 7.25 10.27 -3.52
N LEU A 80 7.43 11.18 -4.47
CA LEU A 80 7.53 12.60 -4.18
C LEU A 80 6.21 13.28 -4.55
N PHE A 81 5.72 14.17 -3.70
CA PHE A 81 4.56 14.99 -4.03
C PHE A 81 4.81 16.45 -3.72
N ARG A 82 4.07 17.33 -4.42
CA ARG A 82 4.19 18.78 -4.34
C ARG A 82 3.21 19.34 -3.31
N LEU A 83 3.68 20.20 -2.43
CA LEU A 83 2.83 21.01 -1.55
C LEU A 83 2.31 22.24 -2.28
N PRO A 84 1.24 22.91 -1.75
CA PRO A 84 0.70 24.15 -2.33
C PRO A 84 1.70 25.30 -2.43
N ASP A 85 2.72 25.31 -1.57
CA ASP A 85 3.82 26.30 -1.58
C ASP A 85 4.93 25.96 -2.61
N GLY A 86 4.77 24.89 -3.37
CA GLY A 86 5.71 24.42 -4.37
C GLY A 86 6.81 23.50 -3.84
N GLN A 87 6.95 23.30 -2.53
CA GLN A 87 7.93 22.39 -1.97
C GLN A 87 7.60 20.94 -2.33
N ALA A 88 8.63 20.14 -2.59
CA ALA A 88 8.49 18.69 -2.71
C ALA A 88 8.68 18.01 -1.35
N VAL A 89 7.92 16.94 -1.12
CA VAL A 89 7.98 16.08 0.06
C VAL A 89 8.07 14.64 -0.39
N GLY A 90 8.99 13.89 0.21
CA GLY A 90 9.03 12.43 0.08
C GLY A 90 8.04 11.78 1.04
N VAL A 91 7.45 10.66 0.61
CA VAL A 91 6.56 9.88 1.47
C VAL A 91 6.74 8.38 1.24
N THR A 92 6.69 7.64 2.34
CA THR A 92 6.64 6.17 2.37
C THR A 92 5.79 5.70 3.55
N THR A 93 5.70 4.38 3.76
CA THR A 93 4.94 3.79 4.86
C THR A 93 5.78 3.60 6.12
N ALA A 94 5.15 3.71 7.28
CA ALA A 94 5.86 3.46 8.55
C ALA A 94 6.11 1.96 8.78
N HIS A 95 5.25 1.08 8.26
CA HIS A 95 5.40 -0.37 8.47
C HIS A 95 6.55 -0.99 7.67
N SER A 96 7.05 -0.33 6.62
CA SER A 96 8.25 -0.77 5.88
C SER A 96 9.55 -0.44 6.61
N LEU A 97 9.50 0.42 7.61
CA LEU A 97 10.66 0.92 8.34
C LEU A 97 10.65 0.48 9.80
N SER A 98 11.83 0.31 10.37
CA SER A 98 12.00 0.01 11.79
C SER A 98 12.86 1.07 12.46
N PHE A 99 12.23 1.94 13.25
CA PHE A 99 12.92 2.99 14.02
C PHE A 99 13.44 2.50 15.38
N GLU A 100 12.98 1.34 15.84
CA GLU A 100 13.28 0.80 17.18
C GLU A 100 14.43 -0.22 17.19
N VAL A 101 14.92 -0.61 16.01
CA VAL A 101 15.95 -1.65 15.91
C VAL A 101 17.38 -1.13 16.16
N GLN A 102 18.27 -2.06 16.48
CA GLN A 102 19.72 -1.82 16.55
C GLN A 102 20.39 -2.67 15.45
N PRO A 103 21.25 -2.08 14.63
CA PRO A 103 21.68 -0.68 14.59
C PRO A 103 20.58 0.27 14.09
N PRO A 104 20.63 1.56 14.44
CA PRO A 104 19.59 2.52 14.09
C PRO A 104 19.51 2.84 12.58
N LEU A 105 18.30 3.17 12.11
CA LEU A 105 18.09 3.69 10.76
C LEU A 105 18.85 5.02 10.59
N GLN A 106 19.61 5.15 9.51
CA GLN A 106 20.43 6.33 9.21
C GLN A 106 19.84 7.17 8.08
N ASN A 107 19.49 6.51 6.99
CA ASN A 107 19.01 7.17 5.79
C ASN A 107 17.87 6.37 5.16
N ILE A 108 17.03 7.09 4.46
CA ILE A 108 16.02 6.55 3.54
C ILE A 108 16.35 7.11 2.16
N ALA A 109 16.26 6.30 1.13
CA ALA A 109 16.47 6.75 -0.24
C ALA A 109 15.34 6.27 -1.15
N LEU A 110 15.10 7.01 -2.23
CA LEU A 110 14.18 6.60 -3.28
C LEU A 110 14.98 6.42 -4.58
N ALA A 111 14.76 5.31 -5.27
CA ALA A 111 15.45 4.95 -6.51
C ALA A 111 14.47 4.52 -7.59
N LEU A 112 14.87 4.64 -8.86
CA LEU A 112 14.09 4.16 -10.01
C LEU A 112 14.18 2.65 -10.15
N HIS A 113 15.37 2.09 -9.89
CA HIS A 113 15.68 0.67 -10.06
C HIS A 113 16.50 0.14 -8.88
N GLU A 114 16.50 -1.18 -8.68
CA GLU A 114 17.22 -1.82 -7.56
C GLU A 114 18.75 -1.75 -7.68
N GLN A 115 19.27 -1.50 -8.87
CA GLN A 115 20.73 -1.49 -9.12
C GLN A 115 21.26 -0.12 -9.51
N THR A 116 20.45 0.95 -9.36
CA THR A 116 20.88 2.31 -9.71
C THR A 116 21.08 3.16 -8.47
N ASP A 117 21.86 4.22 -8.62
CA ASP A 117 21.97 5.23 -7.58
C ASP A 117 20.60 5.81 -7.23
N PRO A 118 20.35 6.11 -5.96
CA PRO A 118 19.12 6.77 -5.55
C PRO A 118 18.94 8.10 -6.28
N VAL A 119 17.69 8.39 -6.71
CA VAL A 119 17.33 9.70 -7.25
C VAL A 119 17.32 10.77 -6.16
N ILE A 120 17.12 10.36 -4.90
CA ILE A 120 17.20 11.22 -3.72
C ILE A 120 17.47 10.40 -2.47
N GLN A 121 18.25 10.98 -1.55
CA GLN A 121 18.50 10.46 -0.21
C GLN A 121 17.97 11.46 0.83
N PHE A 122 17.46 10.91 1.94
CA PHE A 122 16.89 11.67 3.03
C PHE A 122 17.58 11.28 4.34
N ASP A 123 17.98 12.27 5.09
CA ASP A 123 18.53 12.17 6.45
C ASP A 123 17.62 12.85 7.49
N VAL A 124 16.56 13.55 7.04
CA VAL A 124 15.67 14.33 7.88
C VAL A 124 14.21 13.94 7.62
N LEU A 125 13.46 13.71 8.68
CA LEU A 125 12.01 13.55 8.65
C LEU A 125 11.33 14.91 8.51
N ARG A 126 10.13 14.92 7.93
CA ARG A 126 9.23 16.07 7.97
C ARG A 126 8.11 15.81 8.98
N GLY A 127 8.31 16.25 10.20
CA GLY A 127 7.41 15.99 11.32
C GLY A 127 7.63 14.62 11.96
N GLU A 128 6.80 14.29 12.92
CA GLU A 128 6.78 12.97 13.55
C GLU A 128 6.27 11.92 12.56
N PRO A 129 6.97 10.80 12.40
CA PRO A 129 6.47 9.72 11.57
C PRO A 129 5.25 9.05 12.22
N GLY A 130 4.35 8.58 11.39
CA GLY A 130 3.26 7.71 11.80
C GLY A 130 3.78 6.37 12.32
N LYS A 131 2.92 5.42 12.51
CA LYS A 131 3.24 4.06 13.00
C LYS A 131 2.59 3.01 12.10
N ALA A 132 3.17 1.82 12.06
CA ALA A 132 2.53 0.68 11.41
C ALA A 132 1.08 0.54 11.92
N ARG A 133 0.13 0.48 10.98
CA ARG A 133 -1.28 0.36 11.35
C ARG A 133 -1.57 -0.99 11.99
N THR A 134 -2.48 -0.99 12.96
CA THR A 134 -2.99 -2.21 13.62
C THR A 134 -4.50 -2.40 13.41
N GLY A 135 -5.16 -1.46 12.75
CA GLY A 135 -6.60 -1.43 12.51
C GLY A 135 -6.96 -0.95 11.11
N GLU A 136 -8.15 -0.36 10.96
CA GLU A 136 -8.69 0.08 9.68
C GLU A 136 -8.24 1.49 9.28
N ASP A 137 -7.76 2.30 10.24
CA ASP A 137 -7.25 3.65 9.97
C ASP A 137 -5.92 3.58 9.22
N MET A 138 -5.93 3.96 7.95
CA MET A 138 -4.75 4.01 7.08
C MET A 138 -3.92 5.27 7.31
N THR A 139 -4.51 6.31 7.94
CA THR A 139 -3.85 7.62 8.11
C THR A 139 -2.78 7.64 9.20
N VAL A 140 -2.63 6.56 9.94
CA VAL A 140 -1.58 6.42 10.95
C VAL A 140 -0.26 5.91 10.37
N ASP A 141 -0.29 5.30 9.17
CA ASP A 141 0.84 4.57 8.59
C ASP A 141 1.49 5.40 7.48
N TYR A 142 2.46 6.23 7.88
CA TYR A 142 3.18 7.12 6.98
C TYR A 142 4.53 7.55 7.56
N VAL A 143 5.45 7.90 6.68
CA VAL A 143 6.68 8.64 6.98
C VAL A 143 6.82 9.75 5.95
N LEU A 144 6.89 10.99 6.41
CA LEU A 144 7.16 12.15 5.56
C LEU A 144 8.65 12.50 5.63
N LEU A 145 9.23 12.76 4.48
CA LEU A 145 10.67 12.96 4.31
C LEU A 145 10.92 14.38 3.78
N LYS A 146 11.83 15.09 4.44
CA LYS A 146 12.22 16.43 4.02
C LYS A 146 13.20 16.34 2.86
N VAL A 147 12.81 16.88 1.70
CA VAL A 147 13.72 17.01 0.56
C VAL A 147 14.89 17.91 0.95
N PRO A 148 16.15 17.47 0.74
CA PRO A 148 17.32 18.30 1.04
C PRO A 148 17.30 19.62 0.25
N THR A 149 17.74 20.70 0.88
CA THR A 149 17.85 22.01 0.22
C THR A 149 18.83 21.93 -0.96
N GLY A 150 18.41 22.39 -2.13
CA GLY A 150 19.25 22.37 -3.33
C GLY A 150 19.31 21.01 -4.05
N ALA A 151 18.52 20.02 -3.64
CA ALA A 151 18.42 18.77 -4.36
C ALA A 151 17.94 19.01 -5.80
N ALA A 152 18.71 18.53 -6.78
CA ALA A 152 18.37 18.59 -8.20
C ALA A 152 17.42 17.42 -8.53
N LEU A 153 16.12 17.65 -8.41
CA LEU A 153 15.10 16.65 -8.73
C LEU A 153 14.54 16.87 -10.13
N ASP A 154 14.37 15.78 -10.87
CA ASP A 154 13.56 15.83 -12.09
C ASP A 154 12.11 16.17 -11.73
N PRO A 155 11.53 17.24 -12.25
CA PRO A 155 10.14 17.62 -12.00
C PRO A 155 9.13 16.51 -12.33
N ALA A 156 9.45 15.62 -13.26
CA ALA A 156 8.60 14.49 -13.65
C ALA A 156 8.45 13.45 -12.53
N LEU A 157 9.34 13.44 -11.53
CA LEU A 157 9.25 12.56 -10.35
C LEU A 157 8.30 13.10 -9.29
N ILE A 158 7.94 14.38 -9.34
CA ILE A 158 7.14 15.05 -8.32
C ILE A 158 5.68 15.06 -8.77
N LEU A 159 4.85 14.32 -8.08
CA LEU A 159 3.43 14.18 -8.39
C LEU A 159 2.60 15.28 -7.71
N ASP A 160 1.53 15.71 -8.36
CA ASP A 160 0.61 16.68 -7.78
C ASP A 160 -0.50 15.97 -7.01
N PRO A 161 -0.77 16.35 -5.75
CA PRO A 161 -1.92 15.87 -4.99
C PRO A 161 -3.24 16.28 -5.64
N ASP A 162 -4.25 15.43 -5.55
CA ASP A 162 -5.61 15.79 -5.96
C ASP A 162 -6.20 16.80 -4.97
N PRO A 163 -6.55 18.01 -5.41
CA PRO A 163 -7.03 19.06 -4.51
C PRO A 163 -8.39 18.75 -3.88
N ARG A 164 -9.10 17.73 -4.36
CA ARG A 164 -10.35 17.27 -3.76
C ARG A 164 -10.11 16.54 -2.42
N GLY A 165 -8.87 16.09 -2.17
CA GLY A 165 -8.47 15.33 -0.99
C GLY A 165 -8.94 13.88 -1.00
N LEU A 166 -10.21 13.63 -1.34
CA LEU A 166 -10.81 12.29 -1.44
C LEU A 166 -11.39 12.06 -2.84
N PRO A 167 -11.23 10.83 -3.39
CA PRO A 167 -11.87 10.42 -4.64
C PRO A 167 -13.37 10.16 -4.41
N GLN A 168 -14.08 9.78 -5.46
CA GLN A 168 -15.45 9.30 -5.40
C GLN A 168 -15.52 7.77 -5.55
N ALA A 169 -16.48 7.12 -4.88
CA ALA A 169 -16.74 5.70 -5.13
C ALA A 169 -17.08 5.49 -6.61
N GLY A 170 -16.53 4.42 -7.20
CA GLY A 170 -16.63 4.14 -8.64
C GLY A 170 -15.62 4.88 -9.52
N GLU A 171 -14.85 5.82 -8.97
CA GLU A 171 -13.83 6.52 -9.75
C GLU A 171 -12.72 5.57 -10.21
N ARG A 172 -12.32 5.70 -11.48
CA ARG A 172 -11.21 4.94 -12.05
C ARG A 172 -9.88 5.48 -11.60
N VAL A 173 -9.01 4.57 -11.16
CA VAL A 173 -7.69 4.91 -10.62
C VAL A 173 -6.61 3.99 -11.17
N VAL A 174 -5.37 4.41 -11.06
CA VAL A 174 -4.19 3.63 -11.46
C VAL A 174 -3.16 3.66 -10.35
N LEU A 175 -2.77 2.49 -9.88
CA LEU A 175 -1.58 2.33 -9.03
C LEU A 175 -0.33 2.44 -9.92
N TYR A 176 0.58 3.32 -9.55
CA TYR A 176 1.90 3.44 -10.17
C TYR A 176 2.92 2.78 -9.25
N SER A 177 3.70 1.84 -9.78
CA SER A 177 4.73 1.16 -8.99
C SER A 177 5.88 0.70 -9.87
N THR A 178 6.98 0.30 -9.24
CA THR A 178 8.09 -0.39 -9.88
C THR A 178 8.14 -1.83 -9.37
N MET A 179 8.11 -2.78 -10.29
CA MET A 179 8.21 -4.20 -10.00
C MET A 179 9.23 -4.84 -10.95
N ASN A 180 10.18 -5.62 -10.40
CA ASN A 180 11.25 -6.24 -11.18
C ASN A 180 11.94 -5.23 -12.11
N ASP A 181 12.31 -4.07 -11.56
CA ASP A 181 12.94 -2.94 -12.26
C ASP A 181 12.14 -2.37 -13.44
N GLN A 182 10.85 -2.64 -13.51
CA GLN A 182 9.96 -2.11 -14.53
C GLN A 182 8.85 -1.27 -13.91
N ALA A 183 8.64 -0.08 -14.48
CA ALA A 183 7.46 0.70 -14.16
C ALA A 183 6.19 -0.07 -14.54
N ARG A 184 5.29 -0.26 -13.59
CA ARG A 184 4.02 -0.98 -13.74
C ARG A 184 2.87 -0.08 -13.37
N ARG A 185 1.77 -0.25 -14.10
CA ARG A 185 0.51 0.47 -13.87
C ARG A 185 -0.62 -0.53 -13.75
N PHE A 186 -1.30 -0.52 -12.61
CA PHE A 186 -2.42 -1.43 -12.34
C PHE A 186 -3.69 -0.61 -12.20
N ALA A 187 -4.66 -0.87 -13.06
CA ALA A 187 -5.94 -0.17 -13.02
C ALA A 187 -6.89 -0.78 -11.97
N GLY A 188 -7.76 0.07 -11.44
CA GLY A 188 -8.79 -0.33 -10.48
C GLY A 188 -9.91 0.68 -10.38
N SER A 189 -10.86 0.42 -9.50
CA SER A 189 -11.95 1.33 -9.18
C SER A 189 -12.07 1.53 -7.68
N VAL A 190 -12.32 2.76 -7.26
CA VAL A 190 -12.58 3.10 -5.86
C VAL A 190 -13.84 2.37 -5.39
N LEU A 191 -13.73 1.57 -4.35
CA LEU A 191 -14.81 0.76 -3.77
C LEU A 191 -15.53 1.53 -2.67
N THR A 192 -14.77 1.99 -1.67
CA THR A 192 -15.30 2.77 -0.54
C THR A 192 -14.38 3.95 -0.24
N VAL A 193 -14.97 5.00 0.28
CA VAL A 193 -14.28 6.23 0.63
C VAL A 193 -14.66 6.62 2.06
N ASP A 194 -13.65 6.74 2.89
CA ASP A 194 -13.72 7.25 4.26
C ASP A 194 -12.54 8.21 4.48
N PRO A 195 -12.65 9.23 5.33
CA PRO A 195 -11.52 10.12 5.65
C PRO A 195 -10.28 9.42 6.17
N THR A 196 -10.42 8.24 6.77
CA THR A 196 -9.31 7.45 7.32
C THR A 196 -8.84 6.32 6.41
N ALA A 197 -9.60 5.97 5.37
CA ALA A 197 -9.27 4.88 4.45
C ALA A 197 -10.01 5.00 3.11
N VAL A 198 -9.32 4.77 2.03
CA VAL A 198 -9.92 4.56 0.70
C VAL A 198 -9.61 3.14 0.25
N TRP A 199 -10.63 2.36 -0.11
CA TRP A 199 -10.41 1.03 -0.66
C TRP A 199 -10.64 1.01 -2.16
N VAL A 200 -9.71 0.34 -2.86
CA VAL A 200 -9.73 0.17 -4.32
C VAL A 200 -9.79 -1.31 -4.65
N VAL A 201 -10.72 -1.71 -5.51
CA VAL A 201 -10.73 -3.03 -6.13
C VAL A 201 -9.94 -2.98 -7.43
N MET A 202 -8.95 -3.86 -7.56
CA MET A 202 -8.10 -3.93 -8.75
C MET A 202 -8.78 -4.75 -9.84
N ASP A 203 -8.57 -4.35 -11.11
CA ASP A 203 -9.17 -5.03 -12.27
C ASP A 203 -8.54 -6.42 -12.47
N GLU A 204 -7.23 -6.53 -12.24
CA GLU A 204 -6.44 -7.74 -12.44
C GLU A 204 -6.00 -8.33 -11.10
N ALA A 205 -5.85 -9.64 -11.08
CA ALA A 205 -5.21 -10.33 -9.98
C ALA A 205 -3.69 -10.25 -10.17
N PHE A 206 -2.98 -9.79 -9.15
CA PHE A 206 -1.52 -9.77 -9.09
C PHE A 206 -1.04 -9.99 -7.66
N GLU A 207 0.27 -10.17 -7.48
CA GLU A 207 0.88 -10.24 -6.15
C GLU A 207 1.20 -8.82 -5.66
N PRO A 208 0.51 -8.33 -4.62
CA PRO A 208 0.67 -6.95 -4.15
C PRO A 208 1.80 -6.76 -3.14
N SER A 209 2.56 -7.80 -2.81
CA SER A 209 3.69 -7.68 -1.86
C SER A 209 4.72 -6.66 -2.34
N GLY A 210 5.19 -5.81 -1.43
CA GLY A 210 6.18 -4.78 -1.71
C GLY A 210 5.64 -3.55 -2.45
N LEU A 211 4.31 -3.41 -2.64
CA LEU A 211 3.71 -2.22 -3.25
C LEU A 211 3.34 -1.13 -2.25
N SER A 212 3.47 -1.40 -0.94
CA SER A 212 3.25 -0.41 0.11
C SER A 212 4.09 0.84 -0.15
N GLY A 213 3.47 2.02 -0.05
CA GLY A 213 4.11 3.29 -0.38
C GLY A 213 3.90 3.76 -1.84
N SER A 214 3.36 2.92 -2.72
CA SER A 214 3.08 3.30 -4.12
C SER A 214 1.91 4.29 -4.23
N PRO A 215 2.00 5.31 -5.13
CA PRO A 215 0.92 6.27 -5.31
C PRO A 215 -0.21 5.72 -6.18
N PHE A 216 -1.44 6.11 -5.84
CA PHE A 216 -2.62 5.94 -6.68
C PHE A 216 -2.99 7.24 -7.37
N ILE A 217 -3.19 7.18 -8.68
CA ILE A 217 -3.52 8.32 -9.53
C ILE A 217 -4.97 8.22 -9.98
N SER A 218 -5.75 9.27 -9.80
CA SER A 218 -7.07 9.41 -10.38
C SER A 218 -6.98 9.49 -11.91
N GLN A 219 -7.74 8.67 -12.62
CA GLN A 219 -7.87 8.82 -14.09
C GLN A 219 -8.69 10.04 -14.47
N ARG A 220 -9.46 10.61 -13.55
CA ARG A 220 -10.26 11.80 -13.78
C ARG A 220 -9.42 13.06 -13.77
N THR A 221 -8.46 13.17 -12.85
CA THR A 221 -7.67 14.41 -12.65
C THR A 221 -6.21 14.27 -13.06
N GLY A 222 -5.70 13.05 -13.23
CA GLY A 222 -4.27 12.79 -13.42
C GLY A 222 -3.44 13.03 -12.16
N LYS A 223 -4.06 13.18 -10.98
CA LYS A 223 -3.39 13.55 -9.73
C LYS A 223 -3.45 12.45 -8.69
N VAL A 224 -2.55 12.52 -7.70
CA VAL A 224 -2.46 11.53 -6.62
C VAL A 224 -3.66 11.64 -5.69
N ILE A 225 -4.34 10.52 -5.41
CA ILE A 225 -5.45 10.42 -4.46
C ILE A 225 -5.06 9.73 -3.15
N GLY A 226 -3.94 9.03 -3.12
CA GLY A 226 -3.47 8.35 -1.91
C GLY A 226 -2.27 7.45 -2.13
N MET A 227 -1.80 6.87 -1.03
CA MET A 227 -0.66 5.97 -0.93
C MET A 227 -1.13 4.57 -0.53
N ALA A 228 -0.68 3.53 -1.23
CA ALA A 228 -0.99 2.13 -0.89
C ALA A 228 -0.41 1.75 0.47
N ILE A 229 -1.25 1.21 1.36
CA ILE A 229 -0.87 0.80 2.72
C ILE A 229 -1.13 -0.67 2.96
N ALA A 230 -2.28 -1.17 2.53
CA ALA A 230 -2.78 -2.48 2.91
C ALA A 230 -3.30 -3.24 1.71
N THR A 231 -3.29 -4.55 1.83
CA THR A 231 -3.89 -5.43 0.84
C THR A 231 -4.78 -6.47 1.50
N THR A 232 -5.82 -6.87 0.78
CA THR A 232 -6.63 -8.03 1.11
C THR A 232 -7.14 -8.67 -0.17
N ARG A 233 -7.62 -9.91 -0.07
CA ARG A 233 -8.28 -10.61 -1.19
C ARG A 233 -9.71 -10.93 -0.81
N ARG A 234 -10.64 -10.64 -1.70
CA ARG A 234 -12.05 -10.94 -1.51
C ARG A 234 -12.66 -11.37 -2.84
N GLY A 235 -13.35 -12.51 -2.88
CA GLY A 235 -13.96 -13.03 -4.11
C GLY A 235 -12.98 -13.16 -5.28
N GLY A 236 -11.73 -13.59 -5.02
CA GLY A 236 -10.68 -13.70 -6.04
C GLY A 236 -10.07 -12.37 -6.52
N LYS A 237 -10.58 -11.22 -6.06
CA LYS A 237 -10.07 -9.90 -6.40
C LYS A 237 -9.07 -9.38 -5.37
N VAL A 238 -8.10 -8.60 -5.83
CA VAL A 238 -7.18 -7.85 -4.99
C VAL A 238 -7.81 -6.53 -4.61
N LEU A 239 -7.83 -6.22 -3.32
CA LEU A 239 -8.23 -4.92 -2.79
C LEU A 239 -7.04 -4.26 -2.13
N LEU A 240 -6.85 -2.97 -2.41
CA LEU A 240 -5.81 -2.15 -1.80
C LEU A 240 -6.44 -1.04 -0.96
N GLY A 241 -5.97 -0.91 0.27
CA GLY A 241 -6.32 0.17 1.18
C GLY A 241 -5.31 1.29 1.08
N LEU A 242 -5.79 2.54 1.00
CA LEU A 242 -4.97 3.73 0.79
C LEU A 242 -5.04 4.67 1.97
N HIS A 243 -3.89 5.27 2.30
CA HIS A 243 -3.82 6.51 3.05
C HIS A 243 -4.24 7.66 2.10
N PRO A 244 -5.32 8.41 2.39
CA PRO A 244 -5.78 9.49 1.52
C PRO A 244 -4.75 10.62 1.40
N ILE A 245 -4.56 11.15 0.17
CA ILE A 245 -3.54 12.18 -0.08
C ILE A 245 -3.79 13.47 0.70
N GLY A 246 -5.05 13.85 0.91
CA GLY A 246 -5.40 15.05 1.68
C GLY A 246 -4.82 15.03 3.09
N SER A 247 -4.90 13.88 3.76
CA SER A 247 -4.30 13.68 5.10
C SER A 247 -2.77 13.82 5.07
N LEU A 248 -2.10 13.28 4.04
CA LEU A 248 -0.63 13.42 3.90
C LEU A 248 -0.21 14.88 3.68
N VAL A 249 -0.95 15.62 2.85
CA VAL A 249 -0.73 17.05 2.62
C VAL A 249 -0.91 17.86 3.91
N GLU A 250 -2.00 17.61 4.64
CA GLU A 250 -2.27 18.28 5.92
C GLU A 250 -1.16 18.02 6.94
N LYS A 251 -0.74 16.77 7.09
CA LYS A 251 0.37 16.41 7.99
C LYS A 251 1.69 17.07 7.57
N ALA A 252 1.96 17.14 6.26
CA ALA A 252 3.17 17.80 5.76
C ALA A 252 3.17 19.31 5.98
N LEU A 253 2.01 19.96 5.86
CA LEU A 253 1.86 21.40 6.11
C LEU A 253 1.90 21.75 7.61
N SER A 254 1.36 20.89 8.48
CA SER A 254 1.35 21.09 9.92
C SER A 254 2.68 20.73 10.60
N ALA A 255 3.62 20.10 9.88
CA ALA A 255 4.90 19.68 10.45
C ALA A 255 5.75 20.87 10.92
N GLN A 256 6.09 20.89 12.21
CA GLN A 256 6.93 21.91 12.84
C GLN A 256 8.31 21.38 13.25
N ALA A 257 8.47 20.08 13.38
CA ALA A 257 9.72 19.42 13.74
C ALA A 257 10.35 18.76 12.50
N PHE A 258 11.67 18.75 12.45
CA PHE A 258 12.44 18.15 11.36
C PHE A 258 13.59 17.34 11.96
N PRO A 259 13.29 16.23 12.71
CA PRO A 259 14.33 15.43 13.34
C PRO A 259 15.17 14.70 12.31
N LYS A 260 16.43 14.49 12.62
CA LYS A 260 17.28 13.58 11.83
C LYS A 260 16.76 12.15 11.99
N ILE A 261 16.79 11.38 10.91
CA ILE A 261 16.39 9.98 10.91
C ILE A 261 17.26 9.19 11.91
N SER A 262 18.59 9.45 11.93
CA SER A 262 19.54 8.80 12.83
C SER A 262 19.24 9.02 14.30
N ASP A 263 18.64 10.13 14.65
CA ASP A 263 18.41 10.54 16.04
C ASP A 263 17.01 10.18 16.52
N TYR A 264 16.10 9.87 15.58
CA TYR A 264 14.73 9.49 15.91
C TYR A 264 14.69 8.10 16.56
N ARG A 265 14.06 8.04 17.73
CA ARG A 265 13.77 6.82 18.49
C ARG A 265 12.31 6.87 18.90
N ARG A 266 11.68 5.74 18.80
CA ARG A 266 10.28 5.57 19.19
C ARG A 266 10.20 4.86 20.54
#